data_3357d1ed10b2287b41a187e08951fa95
#
_entry.id   3357d1ed10b2287b41a187e08951fa95
#
_cell.length_a   1.000
_cell.length_b   1.000
_cell.length_c   1.000
_cell.angle_alpha   90.00
_cell.angle_beta   90.00
_cell.angle_gamma   90.00
#
_symmetry.space_group_name_H-M   'P 1'
#
loop_
_entity.id
_entity.type
_entity.pdbx_description
1 polymer ?
#
loop_
_entity_poly.entity_id
_entity_poly.type
_entity_poly.pdbx_seq_one_letter_code
_entity_poly.pdbx_strand_id
1 'polypeptide(L)'
;MIKMRLIRLLEGAGKYILYQIFWQWISLIAQVVIVWNIAHLMENTWKHSLNPKSILLTLTVVILGLRFRFLCDRLYTKASFHASSDVKRILRNKIYQKMLSLGPSYRERVNSAEIVQMAGEGVEQLETYFGRYLSQFFYALLAPLTLFLILSRIELQTALLLLLAVPLIPIVIMLVMLVAKKLLGHYFAIYYGLGDSFLEKLQGMTTLKIYQADQVAAEDMDREAERFRKITMKVLSMQLNSTSIMDIIAYGGAAVGILSALQHFSEGSISISGVFIIILLAAEFFLPMRLLGSFFHIGMNGMKASDKIFAFLDLPEAEEGSKVLEAEKLHISIKNLSFSYEESRQILHSVNVEIPAHSFVSLVGVSGSGKSTIAGILMGKNKGYRGSVKINGEELKEFSSQSLLSHITLIGHRSWLFQGTVRENLLMGKSSATERQMEEALQKVNLLSFIKAQGGLDMQLLSNGSNLSGGQRQRLALARALLHDTPVYIFDEATSNIDAESEEMILQVIHELAKRKTILLISHRLANVVDSDSICMLKNGSITEVGTHQDLLARDGSYAELFREQEELEHFSEIQRKEEKIHEEE
;
A
#
# COMPACT_ATOMS: atom_id res chain seq x y z
N MET A 1 17.21 10.79 15.68
CA MET A 1 17.93 10.48 14.43
C MET A 1 17.80 9.03 13.98
N ILE A 2 17.86 8.08 14.86
CA ILE A 2 17.67 6.64 14.52
C ILE A 2 16.40 6.14 15.17
N LYS A 3 15.44 5.60 14.37
CA LYS A 3 14.23 4.96 14.90
C LYS A 3 14.52 3.49 15.24
N MET A 4 14.58 3.16 16.52
CA MET A 4 14.84 1.79 17.00
C MET A 4 13.87 0.76 16.41
N ARG A 5 12.64 1.18 16.10
CA ARG A 5 11.64 0.31 15.47
C ARG A 5 12.02 -0.11 14.04
N LEU A 6 12.66 0.78 13.27
CA LEU A 6 13.21 0.45 11.94
C LEU A 6 14.37 -0.54 12.05
N ILE A 7 15.22 -0.41 13.09
CA ILE A 7 16.32 -1.34 13.33
C ILE A 7 15.80 -2.75 13.68
N ARG A 8 14.74 -2.83 14.49
CA ARG A 8 14.13 -4.13 14.85
C ARG A 8 13.50 -4.85 13.66
N LEU A 9 13.09 -4.12 12.61
CA LEU A 9 12.62 -4.71 11.36
C LEU A 9 13.73 -5.38 10.53
N LEU A 10 15.00 -5.10 10.89
CA LEU A 10 16.18 -5.62 10.19
C LEU A 10 16.45 -7.10 10.47
N GLU A 11 15.47 -7.92 10.87
CA GLU A 11 15.61 -9.35 11.10
C GLU A 11 16.49 -10.01 10.01
N GLY A 12 17.82 -10.08 10.24
CA GLY A 12 18.81 -10.61 9.30
C GLY A 12 19.52 -9.60 8.38
N ALA A 13 18.98 -8.42 8.11
CA ALA A 13 19.63 -7.40 7.24
C ALA A 13 20.69 -6.57 7.99
N GLY A 14 20.69 -6.57 9.32
CA GLY A 14 21.68 -5.86 10.16
C GLY A 14 23.13 -6.23 9.87
N LYS A 15 23.39 -7.49 9.50
CA LYS A 15 24.72 -7.98 9.08
C LYS A 15 25.28 -7.22 7.87
N TYR A 16 24.41 -6.84 6.91
CA TYR A 16 24.85 -6.10 5.72
C TYR A 16 25.25 -4.67 6.04
N ILE A 17 24.61 -4.04 7.05
CA ILE A 17 25.02 -2.72 7.53
C ILE A 17 26.40 -2.80 8.19
N LEU A 18 26.66 -3.82 9.01
CA LEU A 18 27.98 -4.05 9.57
C LEU A 18 29.04 -4.30 8.49
N TYR A 19 28.72 -5.08 7.45
CA TYR A 19 29.62 -5.27 6.31
C TYR A 19 29.89 -3.97 5.55
N GLN A 20 28.89 -3.10 5.39
CA GLN A 20 29.09 -1.77 4.79
C GLN A 20 30.08 -0.93 5.59
N ILE A 21 29.87 -0.83 6.93
CA ILE A 21 30.76 -0.08 7.83
C ILE A 21 32.18 -0.65 7.80
N PHE A 22 32.30 -1.96 7.85
CA PHE A 22 33.60 -2.65 7.82
C PHE A 22 34.37 -2.37 6.53
N TRP A 23 33.74 -2.51 5.36
CA TRP A 23 34.41 -2.28 4.08
C TRP A 23 34.76 -0.81 3.85
N GLN A 24 33.93 0.13 4.31
CA GLN A 24 34.27 1.57 4.30
C GLN A 24 35.49 1.84 5.21
N TRP A 25 35.50 1.27 6.40
CA TRP A 25 36.58 1.46 7.35
C TRP A 25 37.90 0.85 6.85
N ILE A 26 37.88 -0.33 6.28
CA ILE A 26 39.05 -0.97 5.66
C ILE A 26 39.54 -0.14 4.46
N SER A 27 38.65 0.45 3.66
CA SER A 27 39.01 1.34 2.56
C SER A 27 39.74 2.61 3.08
N LEU A 28 39.29 3.15 4.24
CA LEU A 28 39.98 4.27 4.91
C LEU A 28 41.40 3.88 5.36
N ILE A 29 41.57 2.72 5.97
CA ILE A 29 42.90 2.23 6.38
C ILE A 29 43.82 2.09 5.16
N ALA A 30 43.32 1.53 4.05
CA ALA A 30 44.07 1.44 2.82
C ALA A 30 44.47 2.83 2.30
N GLN A 31 43.60 3.85 2.40
CA GLN A 31 43.91 5.23 2.07
C GLN A 31 45.05 5.79 2.93
N VAL A 32 45.00 5.56 4.25
CA VAL A 32 46.06 5.98 5.16
C VAL A 32 47.40 5.36 4.80
N VAL A 33 47.43 4.06 4.45
CA VAL A 33 48.67 3.36 4.02
C VAL A 33 49.24 3.97 2.74
N ILE A 34 48.37 4.29 1.77
CA ILE A 34 48.78 4.95 0.52
C ILE A 34 49.42 6.33 0.83
N VAL A 35 48.71 7.17 1.61
CA VAL A 35 49.16 8.50 1.99
C VAL A 35 50.47 8.45 2.76
N TRP A 36 50.61 7.50 3.68
CA TRP A 36 51.84 7.29 4.43
C TRP A 36 53.03 7.01 3.55
N ASN A 37 52.90 6.12 2.57
CA ASN A 37 53.99 5.79 1.64
C ASN A 37 54.34 6.96 0.71
N ILE A 38 53.33 7.72 0.24
CA ILE A 38 53.57 8.92 -0.59
C ILE A 38 54.30 9.98 0.23
N ALA A 39 53.88 10.23 1.48
CA ALA A 39 54.50 11.24 2.34
C ALA A 39 55.98 10.92 2.65
N HIS A 40 56.30 9.64 2.91
CA HIS A 40 57.70 9.20 3.08
C HIS A 40 58.53 9.32 1.82
N LEU A 41 57.95 9.03 0.65
CA LEU A 41 58.64 9.26 -0.62
C LEU A 41 58.98 10.75 -0.82
N MET A 42 58.04 11.64 -0.46
CA MET A 42 58.23 13.09 -0.51
C MET A 42 59.33 13.54 0.45
N GLU A 43 59.41 12.99 1.67
CA GLU A 43 60.48 13.27 2.61
C GLU A 43 61.85 12.81 2.09
N ASN A 44 61.93 11.61 1.50
CA ASN A 44 63.13 11.10 0.90
C ASN A 44 63.60 11.96 -0.28
N THR A 45 62.66 12.48 -1.06
CA THR A 45 62.93 13.45 -2.14
C THR A 45 63.54 14.75 -1.61
N TRP A 46 62.93 15.29 -0.55
CA TRP A 46 63.40 16.51 0.10
C TRP A 46 64.80 16.37 0.68
N LYS A 47 65.09 15.21 1.28
CA LYS A 47 66.42 14.88 1.84
C LYS A 47 67.47 14.47 0.80
N HIS A 48 67.17 14.57 -0.51
CA HIS A 48 68.03 14.12 -1.60
C HIS A 48 68.49 12.64 -1.48
N SER A 49 67.72 11.79 -0.79
CA SER A 49 68.02 10.39 -0.50
C SER A 49 67.16 9.43 -1.34
N LEU A 50 66.78 9.84 -2.57
CA LEU A 50 65.97 9.05 -3.47
C LEU A 50 66.69 7.76 -3.89
N ASN A 51 66.04 6.61 -3.64
CA ASN A 51 66.45 5.31 -4.15
C ASN A 51 65.40 4.81 -5.16
N PRO A 52 65.78 4.35 -6.36
CA PRO A 52 64.85 3.75 -7.31
C PRO A 52 63.97 2.62 -6.74
N LYS A 53 64.48 1.89 -5.73
CA LYS A 53 63.72 0.86 -5.02
C LYS A 53 62.57 1.46 -4.19
N SER A 54 62.75 2.63 -3.56
CA SER A 54 61.71 3.30 -2.79
C SER A 54 60.59 3.83 -3.67
N ILE A 55 60.93 4.34 -4.86
CA ILE A 55 59.95 4.78 -5.86
C ILE A 55 59.13 3.58 -6.35
N LEU A 56 59.78 2.49 -6.71
CA LEU A 56 59.10 1.29 -7.19
C LEU A 56 58.17 0.68 -6.09
N LEU A 57 58.66 0.65 -4.83
CA LEU A 57 57.85 0.18 -3.69
C LEU A 57 56.61 1.05 -3.50
N THR A 58 56.77 2.40 -3.46
CA THR A 58 55.63 3.32 -3.28
C THR A 58 54.65 3.17 -4.44
N LEU A 59 55.10 3.10 -5.69
CA LEU A 59 54.24 2.87 -6.83
C LEU A 59 53.44 1.56 -6.73
N THR A 60 54.13 0.49 -6.31
CA THR A 60 53.49 -0.81 -6.09
C THR A 60 52.42 -0.74 -5.00
N VAL A 61 52.75 -0.11 -3.85
CA VAL A 61 51.78 0.08 -2.74
C VAL A 61 50.56 0.91 -3.17
N VAL A 62 50.79 1.98 -3.93
CA VAL A 62 49.70 2.84 -4.46
C VAL A 62 48.82 2.05 -5.40
N ILE A 63 49.39 1.31 -6.38
CA ILE A 63 48.59 0.54 -7.31
C ILE A 63 47.83 -0.57 -6.62
N LEU A 64 48.45 -1.31 -5.72
CA LEU A 64 47.78 -2.38 -4.94
C LEU A 64 46.72 -1.81 -4.01
N GLY A 65 47.04 -0.70 -3.34
CA GLY A 65 46.11 0.00 -2.45
C GLY A 65 44.87 0.53 -3.19
N LEU A 66 45.03 1.12 -4.37
CA LEU A 66 43.90 1.57 -5.18
C LEU A 66 43.04 0.40 -5.68
N ARG A 67 43.65 -0.70 -6.10
CA ARG A 67 42.91 -1.92 -6.48
C ARG A 67 42.13 -2.49 -5.27
N PHE A 68 42.76 -2.50 -4.10
CA PHE A 68 42.14 -3.00 -2.91
C PHE A 68 40.96 -2.09 -2.46
N ARG A 69 41.12 -0.76 -2.53
CA ARG A 69 40.02 0.18 -2.29
C ARG A 69 38.84 -0.05 -3.26
N PHE A 70 39.15 -0.21 -4.54
CA PHE A 70 38.12 -0.54 -5.53
C PHE A 70 37.35 -1.82 -5.16
N LEU A 71 38.05 -2.84 -4.67
CA LEU A 71 37.43 -4.08 -4.19
C LEU A 71 36.52 -3.81 -2.96
N CYS A 72 37.02 -3.01 -2.00
CA CYS A 72 36.23 -2.61 -0.81
C CYS A 72 34.97 -1.86 -1.22
N ASP A 73 35.05 -0.91 -2.14
CA ASP A 73 33.91 -0.13 -2.62
C ASP A 73 32.89 -1.01 -3.36
N ARG A 74 33.36 -2.01 -4.12
CA ARG A 74 32.49 -2.99 -4.77
C ARG A 74 31.76 -3.88 -3.74
N LEU A 75 32.46 -4.33 -2.69
CA LEU A 75 31.87 -5.15 -1.62
C LEU A 75 30.90 -4.32 -0.76
N TYR A 76 31.24 -3.06 -0.46
CA TYR A 76 30.34 -2.10 0.16
C TYR A 76 29.04 -1.92 -0.64
N THR A 77 29.17 -1.66 -1.95
CA THR A 77 28.00 -1.48 -2.82
C THR A 77 27.11 -2.72 -2.89
N LYS A 78 27.72 -3.91 -2.94
CA LYS A 78 27.00 -5.18 -2.90
C LYS A 78 26.27 -5.37 -1.57
N ALA A 79 26.90 -5.07 -0.45
CA ALA A 79 26.26 -5.12 0.87
C ALA A 79 25.13 -4.10 1.01
N SER A 80 25.30 -2.89 0.47
CA SER A 80 24.27 -1.84 0.40
C SER A 80 23.03 -2.30 -0.37
N PHE A 81 23.24 -2.93 -1.53
CA PHE A 81 22.14 -3.47 -2.33
C PHE A 81 21.35 -4.56 -1.58
N HIS A 82 22.05 -5.50 -0.93
CA HIS A 82 21.37 -6.54 -0.16
C HIS A 82 20.61 -5.97 1.05
N ALA A 83 21.18 -4.99 1.76
CA ALA A 83 20.51 -4.35 2.88
C ALA A 83 19.20 -3.68 2.46
N SER A 84 19.20 -2.93 1.36
CA SER A 84 18.02 -2.24 0.86
C SER A 84 16.98 -3.20 0.25
N SER A 85 17.42 -4.20 -0.53
CA SER A 85 16.53 -5.18 -1.18
C SER A 85 15.78 -6.04 -0.16
N ASP A 86 16.46 -6.54 0.87
CA ASP A 86 15.83 -7.37 1.90
C ASP A 86 14.79 -6.58 2.70
N VAL A 87 15.10 -5.34 3.07
CA VAL A 87 14.15 -4.48 3.79
C VAL A 87 12.91 -4.18 2.93
N LYS A 88 13.08 -3.87 1.64
CA LYS A 88 11.96 -3.65 0.74
C LYS A 88 11.04 -4.85 0.66
N ARG A 89 11.62 -6.04 0.51
CA ARG A 89 10.87 -7.31 0.46
C ARG A 89 10.10 -7.56 1.77
N ILE A 90 10.75 -7.38 2.93
CA ILE A 90 10.13 -7.60 4.24
C ILE A 90 8.97 -6.63 4.46
N LEU A 91 9.15 -5.34 4.15
CA LEU A 91 8.10 -4.34 4.35
C LEU A 91 6.92 -4.54 3.42
N ARG A 92 7.14 -4.79 2.12
CA ARG A 92 6.06 -5.08 1.17
C ARG A 92 5.26 -6.30 1.60
N ASN A 93 5.95 -7.35 2.06
CA ASN A 93 5.28 -8.55 2.56
C ASN A 93 4.46 -8.26 3.83
N LYS A 94 5.00 -7.49 4.78
CA LYS A 94 4.26 -7.09 6.00
C LYS A 94 3.04 -6.21 5.67
N ILE A 95 3.16 -5.26 4.74
CA ILE A 95 2.03 -4.43 4.28
C ILE A 95 0.96 -5.33 3.64
N TYR A 96 1.36 -6.25 2.78
CA TYR A 96 0.45 -7.16 2.11
C TYR A 96 -0.25 -8.09 3.11
N GLN A 97 0.50 -8.72 4.02
CA GLN A 97 -0.08 -9.57 5.06
C GLN A 97 -1.03 -8.80 5.97
N LYS A 98 -0.67 -7.55 6.35
CA LYS A 98 -1.54 -6.70 7.15
C LYS A 98 -2.82 -6.34 6.42
N MET A 99 -2.75 -6.06 5.12
CA MET A 99 -3.94 -5.82 4.29
C MET A 99 -4.86 -7.06 4.26
N LEU A 100 -4.27 -8.26 4.14
CA LEU A 100 -5.03 -9.50 4.17
C LEU A 100 -5.67 -9.75 5.54
N SER A 101 -4.95 -9.50 6.65
CA SER A 101 -5.50 -9.70 8.01
C SER A 101 -6.59 -8.69 8.37
N LEU A 102 -6.56 -7.47 7.81
CA LEU A 102 -7.65 -6.51 7.97
C LEU A 102 -8.90 -6.90 7.18
N GLY A 103 -8.75 -7.77 6.16
CA GLY A 103 -9.86 -8.22 5.32
C GLY A 103 -10.53 -7.10 4.54
N PRO A 104 -11.77 -7.29 4.03
CA PRO A 104 -12.48 -6.31 3.20
C PRO A 104 -12.77 -4.97 3.89
N SER A 105 -12.81 -4.94 5.23
CA SER A 105 -13.03 -3.74 6.04
C SER A 105 -11.85 -2.76 6.06
N TYR A 106 -10.71 -3.11 5.48
CA TYR A 106 -9.57 -2.19 5.40
C TYR A 106 -9.92 -0.85 4.72
N ARG A 107 -10.85 -0.88 3.73
CA ARG A 107 -11.29 0.30 2.97
C ARG A 107 -11.99 1.37 3.82
N GLU A 108 -12.57 0.98 4.95
CA GLU A 108 -13.20 1.91 5.90
C GLU A 108 -12.17 2.68 6.73
N ARG A 109 -10.94 2.15 6.81
CA ARG A 109 -9.86 2.69 7.65
C ARG A 109 -8.76 3.36 6.85
N VAL A 110 -8.46 2.84 5.66
CA VAL A 110 -7.36 3.34 4.81
C VAL A 110 -7.75 3.25 3.34
N ASN A 111 -7.47 4.30 2.58
CA ASN A 111 -7.72 4.32 1.14
C ASN A 111 -6.78 3.31 0.43
N SER A 112 -7.33 2.53 -0.51
CA SER A 112 -6.55 1.58 -1.32
C SER A 112 -5.38 2.24 -2.07
N ALA A 113 -5.58 3.46 -2.58
CA ALA A 113 -4.52 4.23 -3.24
C ALA A 113 -3.35 4.53 -2.29
N GLU A 114 -3.65 4.85 -1.04
CA GLU A 114 -2.63 5.12 -0.01
C GLU A 114 -1.80 3.87 0.31
N ILE A 115 -2.43 2.67 0.37
CA ILE A 115 -1.71 1.40 0.59
C ILE A 115 -0.78 1.10 -0.59
N VAL A 116 -1.25 1.30 -1.83
CA VAL A 116 -0.42 1.10 -3.04
C VAL A 116 0.75 2.08 -3.05
N GLN A 117 0.52 3.34 -2.71
CA GLN A 117 1.56 4.36 -2.60
C GLN A 117 2.57 4.03 -1.48
N MET A 118 2.11 3.55 -0.32
CA MET A 118 2.99 3.10 0.76
C MET A 118 3.86 1.92 0.34
N ALA A 119 3.29 0.90 -0.31
CA ALA A 119 4.02 -0.29 -0.76
C ALA A 119 4.97 0.00 -1.93
N GLY A 120 4.65 0.98 -2.77
CA GLY A 120 5.49 1.48 -3.85
C GLY A 120 6.50 2.52 -3.34
N GLU A 121 6.14 3.79 -3.46
CA GLU A 121 7.01 4.93 -3.18
C GLU A 121 7.46 5.00 -1.72
N GLY A 122 6.56 4.73 -0.75
CA GLY A 122 6.90 4.77 0.67
C GLY A 122 8.02 3.80 1.04
N VAL A 123 7.99 2.59 0.50
CA VAL A 123 9.04 1.57 0.71
C VAL A 123 10.33 1.94 -0.04
N GLU A 124 10.25 2.54 -1.24
CA GLU A 124 11.44 3.01 -1.98
C GLU A 124 12.19 4.13 -1.24
N GLN A 125 11.49 5.02 -0.53
CA GLN A 125 12.14 6.05 0.30
C GLN A 125 13.01 5.45 1.43
N LEU A 126 12.74 4.22 1.86
CA LEU A 126 13.55 3.52 2.86
C LEU A 126 14.81 2.87 2.29
N GLU A 127 14.93 2.72 0.97
CA GLU A 127 16.14 2.18 0.33
C GLU A 127 17.38 2.99 0.71
N THR A 128 17.32 4.32 0.54
CA THR A 128 18.45 5.19 0.85
C THR A 128 18.75 5.23 2.36
N TYR A 129 17.71 5.11 3.20
CA TYR A 129 17.89 5.04 4.65
C TYR A 129 18.74 3.84 5.07
N PHE A 130 18.41 2.64 4.59
CA PHE A 130 19.12 1.40 4.96
C PHE A 130 20.37 1.14 4.10
N GLY A 131 20.32 1.51 2.83
CA GLY A 131 21.43 1.28 1.91
C GLY A 131 22.61 2.22 2.13
N ARG A 132 22.37 3.46 2.58
CA ARG A 132 23.42 4.48 2.66
C ARG A 132 23.46 5.24 3.99
N TYR A 133 22.32 5.80 4.45
CA TYR A 133 22.30 6.69 5.60
C TYR A 133 22.76 6.01 6.89
N LEU A 134 22.24 4.82 7.18
CA LEU A 134 22.49 4.14 8.45
C LEU A 134 23.95 3.67 8.57
N SER A 135 24.54 3.13 7.53
CA SER A 135 25.95 2.74 7.50
C SER A 135 26.87 3.97 7.57
N GLN A 136 26.52 5.04 6.85
CA GLN A 136 27.27 6.29 6.88
C GLN A 136 27.24 6.96 8.25
N PHE A 137 26.14 6.84 8.99
CA PHE A 137 26.05 7.38 10.35
C PHE A 137 27.12 6.78 11.28
N PHE A 138 27.26 5.46 11.27
CA PHE A 138 28.27 4.80 12.11
C PHE A 138 29.69 5.01 11.58
N TYR A 139 29.86 4.98 10.27
CA TYR A 139 31.16 5.26 9.66
C TYR A 139 31.66 6.70 9.93
N ALA A 140 30.75 7.68 9.87
CA ALA A 140 31.06 9.07 10.13
C ALA A 140 31.53 9.35 11.59
N LEU A 141 31.17 8.47 12.53
CA LEU A 141 31.72 8.52 13.89
C LEU A 141 33.06 7.77 13.99
N LEU A 142 33.20 6.64 13.32
CA LEU A 142 34.37 5.78 13.39
C LEU A 142 35.59 6.37 12.67
N ALA A 143 35.38 6.98 11.50
CA ALA A 143 36.47 7.49 10.66
C ALA A 143 37.28 8.62 11.32
N PRO A 144 36.69 9.71 11.88
CA PRO A 144 37.46 10.75 12.56
C PRO A 144 38.21 10.24 13.79
N LEU A 145 37.62 9.29 14.56
CA LEU A 145 38.29 8.67 15.70
C LEU A 145 39.52 7.89 15.27
N THR A 146 39.41 7.11 14.20
CA THR A 146 40.51 6.32 13.62
C THR A 146 41.64 7.26 13.16
N LEU A 147 41.30 8.31 12.42
CA LEU A 147 42.26 9.29 11.94
C LEU A 147 42.92 10.04 13.08
N PHE A 148 42.17 10.41 14.13
CA PHE A 148 42.73 11.02 15.34
C PHE A 148 43.78 10.13 16.00
N LEU A 149 43.49 8.82 16.18
CA LEU A 149 44.44 7.88 16.75
C LEU A 149 45.76 7.78 15.95
N ILE A 150 45.64 7.89 14.62
CA ILE A 150 46.81 7.86 13.72
C ILE A 150 47.58 9.16 13.76
N LEU A 151 46.89 10.29 13.57
CA LEU A 151 47.54 11.62 13.49
C LEU A 151 48.05 12.12 14.84
N SER A 152 47.43 11.69 15.97
CA SER A 152 47.93 12.03 17.31
C SER A 152 49.34 11.52 17.62
N ARG A 153 49.80 10.48 16.84
CA ARG A 153 51.21 9.99 16.94
C ARG A 153 52.19 10.85 16.17
N ILE A 154 51.68 11.70 15.26
CA ILE A 154 52.50 12.64 14.47
C ILE A 154 52.50 13.98 15.17
N GLU A 155 51.33 14.56 15.44
CA GLU A 155 51.15 15.82 16.14
C GLU A 155 49.80 15.87 16.86
N LEU A 156 49.85 15.89 18.19
CA LEU A 156 48.65 15.77 19.02
C LEU A 156 47.78 17.04 18.94
N GLN A 157 48.39 18.23 18.94
CA GLN A 157 47.62 19.49 18.96
C GLN A 157 46.82 19.65 17.67
N THR A 158 47.43 19.42 16.51
CA THR A 158 46.77 19.48 15.21
C THR A 158 45.67 18.39 15.08
N ALA A 159 45.94 17.17 15.55
CA ALA A 159 44.96 16.08 15.53
C ALA A 159 43.74 16.40 16.43
N LEU A 160 43.98 16.99 17.61
CA LEU A 160 42.91 17.41 18.53
C LEU A 160 42.07 18.55 17.95
N LEU A 161 42.71 19.53 17.30
CA LEU A 161 42.03 20.63 16.64
C LEU A 161 41.11 20.13 15.51
N LEU A 162 41.60 19.23 14.68
CA LEU A 162 40.79 18.59 13.64
C LEU A 162 39.61 17.84 14.25
N LEU A 163 39.84 17.02 15.29
CA LEU A 163 38.78 16.25 15.94
C LEU A 163 37.70 17.14 16.57
N LEU A 164 38.07 18.22 17.23
CA LEU A 164 37.15 19.17 17.88
C LEU A 164 36.32 19.97 16.87
N ALA A 165 36.79 20.13 15.64
CA ALA A 165 36.03 20.79 14.58
C ALA A 165 34.98 19.88 13.94
N VAL A 166 35.12 18.55 13.99
CA VAL A 166 34.16 17.60 13.41
C VAL A 166 32.74 17.76 13.94
N PRO A 167 32.47 17.92 15.26
CA PRO A 167 31.12 18.08 15.80
C PRO A 167 30.36 19.32 15.32
N LEU A 168 31.05 20.32 14.73
CA LEU A 168 30.38 21.51 14.16
C LEU A 168 29.41 21.12 13.04
N ILE A 169 29.72 20.08 12.24
CA ILE A 169 28.84 19.61 11.15
C ILE A 169 27.52 19.03 11.70
N PRO A 170 27.50 18.08 12.65
CA PRO A 170 26.25 17.61 13.28
C PRO A 170 25.47 18.74 13.96
N ILE A 171 26.10 19.74 14.54
CA ILE A 171 25.42 20.90 15.13
C ILE A 171 24.67 21.68 14.06
N VAL A 172 25.31 21.97 12.93
CA VAL A 172 24.64 22.62 11.78
C VAL A 172 23.48 21.75 11.23
N ILE A 173 23.67 20.46 11.09
CA ILE A 173 22.60 19.54 10.66
C ILE A 173 21.41 19.66 11.63
N MET A 174 21.65 19.70 12.94
CA MET A 174 20.60 19.83 13.95
C MET A 174 19.86 21.18 13.84
N LEU A 175 20.57 22.29 13.67
CA LEU A 175 19.97 23.61 13.48
C LEU A 175 19.14 23.70 12.21
N VAL A 176 19.64 23.19 11.10
CA VAL A 176 18.90 23.11 9.84
C VAL A 176 17.64 22.25 9.98
N MET A 177 17.71 21.16 10.75
CA MET A 177 16.58 20.27 10.99
C MET A 177 15.39 20.99 11.65
N LEU A 178 15.64 21.91 12.57
CA LEU A 178 14.58 22.69 13.23
C LEU A 178 13.77 23.51 12.23
N VAL A 179 14.43 24.12 11.25
CA VAL A 179 13.80 24.90 10.17
C VAL A 179 13.16 23.96 9.12
N ALA A 180 13.89 22.93 8.72
CA ALA A 180 13.49 21.98 7.68
C ALA A 180 12.18 21.26 8.01
N LYS A 181 11.95 20.88 9.27
CA LYS A 181 10.77 20.11 9.69
C LYS A 181 9.45 20.81 9.32
N LYS A 182 9.34 22.12 9.57
CA LYS A 182 8.15 22.92 9.26
C LYS A 182 7.98 23.09 7.74
N LEU A 183 9.08 23.41 7.05
CA LEU A 183 9.08 23.64 5.61
C LEU A 183 8.72 22.36 4.82
N LEU A 184 9.30 21.22 5.20
CA LEU A 184 9.00 19.92 4.59
C LEU A 184 7.57 19.47 4.87
N GLY A 185 7.02 19.74 6.06
CA GLY A 185 5.61 19.48 6.35
C GLY A 185 4.68 20.22 5.37
N HIS A 186 4.96 21.49 5.11
CA HIS A 186 4.19 22.29 4.16
C HIS A 186 4.40 21.84 2.70
N TYR A 187 5.62 21.48 2.32
CA TYR A 187 5.93 20.91 1.01
C TYR A 187 5.12 19.65 0.72
N PHE A 188 5.11 18.69 1.65
CA PHE A 188 4.36 17.45 1.45
C PHE A 188 2.85 17.66 1.41
N ALA A 189 2.30 18.59 2.18
CA ALA A 189 0.88 18.92 2.13
C ALA A 189 0.48 19.45 0.75
N ILE A 190 1.28 20.35 0.15
CA ILE A 190 1.04 20.87 -1.20
C ILE A 190 1.24 19.77 -2.25
N TYR A 191 2.27 18.92 -2.11
CA TYR A 191 2.55 17.82 -3.03
C TYR A 191 1.41 16.82 -3.13
N TYR A 192 0.89 16.35 -1.99
CA TYR A 192 -0.24 15.43 -1.96
C TYR A 192 -1.52 16.09 -2.47
N GLY A 193 -1.81 17.34 -2.06
CA GLY A 193 -2.96 18.07 -2.55
C GLY A 193 -2.97 18.25 -4.07
N LEU A 194 -1.80 18.56 -4.67
CA LEU A 194 -1.66 18.65 -6.14
C LEU A 194 -1.95 17.30 -6.83
N GLY A 195 -1.45 16.20 -6.25
CA GLY A 195 -1.69 14.85 -6.77
C GLY A 195 -3.16 14.45 -6.72
N ASP A 196 -3.84 14.72 -5.60
CA ASP A 196 -5.26 14.45 -5.41
C ASP A 196 -6.11 15.29 -6.40
N SER A 197 -5.84 16.59 -6.52
CA SER A 197 -6.52 17.50 -7.45
C SER A 197 -6.32 17.07 -8.91
N PHE A 198 -5.11 16.66 -9.28
CA PHE A 198 -4.84 16.14 -10.64
C PHE A 198 -5.64 14.88 -10.94
N LEU A 199 -5.66 13.93 -10.01
CA LEU A 199 -6.40 12.67 -10.17
C LEU A 199 -7.90 12.90 -10.26
N GLU A 200 -8.45 13.80 -9.42
CA GLU A 200 -9.87 14.19 -9.45
C GLU A 200 -10.26 14.78 -10.82
N LYS A 201 -9.48 15.75 -11.31
CA LYS A 201 -9.73 16.38 -12.62
C LYS A 201 -9.57 15.39 -13.77
N LEU A 202 -8.61 14.45 -13.68
CA LEU A 202 -8.44 13.41 -14.69
C LEU A 202 -9.63 12.43 -14.71
N GLN A 203 -10.10 11.99 -13.54
CA GLN A 203 -11.27 11.11 -13.44
C GLN A 203 -12.56 11.82 -13.87
N GLY A 204 -12.67 13.11 -13.57
CA GLY A 204 -13.79 13.97 -13.97
C GLY A 204 -13.68 14.55 -15.39
N MET A 205 -12.68 14.18 -16.20
CA MET A 205 -12.39 14.81 -17.49
C MET A 205 -13.61 14.84 -18.45
N THR A 206 -14.36 13.76 -18.52
CA THR A 206 -15.59 13.69 -19.33
C THR A 206 -16.60 14.75 -18.88
N THR A 207 -16.81 14.89 -17.57
CA THR A 207 -17.71 15.91 -17.01
C THR A 207 -17.22 17.31 -17.31
N LEU A 208 -15.92 17.59 -17.13
CA LEU A 208 -15.32 18.88 -17.44
C LEU A 208 -15.50 19.25 -18.91
N LYS A 209 -15.36 18.29 -19.83
CA LYS A 209 -15.57 18.50 -21.27
C LYS A 209 -17.04 18.79 -21.61
N ILE A 210 -17.99 18.02 -21.04
CA ILE A 210 -19.43 18.22 -21.26
C ILE A 210 -19.86 19.64 -20.84
N TYR A 211 -19.36 20.11 -19.69
CA TYR A 211 -19.69 21.43 -19.16
C TYR A 211 -18.75 22.55 -19.64
N GLN A 212 -17.82 22.28 -20.56
CA GLN A 212 -16.82 23.22 -21.10
C GLN A 212 -16.02 23.94 -19.99
N ALA A 213 -15.79 23.24 -18.87
CA ALA A 213 -15.07 23.73 -17.70
C ALA A 213 -13.58 23.30 -17.67
N ASP A 214 -13.11 22.65 -18.73
CA ASP A 214 -11.74 22.11 -18.82
C ASP A 214 -10.67 23.22 -18.82
N GLN A 215 -10.94 24.38 -19.43
CA GLN A 215 -10.01 25.51 -19.40
C GLN A 215 -9.85 26.08 -17.98
N VAL A 216 -10.95 26.26 -17.24
CA VAL A 216 -10.91 26.72 -15.85
C VAL A 216 -10.17 25.72 -14.96
N ALA A 217 -10.41 24.42 -15.17
CA ALA A 217 -9.71 23.36 -14.47
C ALA A 217 -8.19 23.35 -14.77
N ALA A 218 -7.78 23.65 -16.01
CA ALA A 218 -6.38 23.78 -16.39
C ALA A 218 -5.72 24.98 -15.70
N GLU A 219 -6.38 26.14 -15.67
CA GLU A 219 -5.88 27.33 -14.97
C GLU A 219 -5.72 27.11 -13.46
N ASP A 220 -6.65 26.35 -12.85
CA ASP A 220 -6.52 25.94 -11.45
C ASP A 220 -5.31 25.04 -11.24
N MET A 221 -5.10 24.06 -12.12
CA MET A 221 -3.92 23.20 -12.06
C MET A 221 -2.62 23.99 -12.20
N ASP A 222 -2.56 24.97 -13.09
CA ASP A 222 -1.40 25.84 -13.25
C ASP A 222 -1.11 26.66 -11.99
N ARG A 223 -2.15 27.16 -11.30
CA ARG A 223 -2.00 27.86 -10.02
C ARG A 223 -1.46 26.93 -8.91
N GLU A 224 -1.96 25.72 -8.83
CA GLU A 224 -1.51 24.72 -7.87
C GLU A 224 -0.07 24.26 -8.18
N ALA A 225 0.25 24.02 -9.45
CA ALA A 225 1.60 23.69 -9.90
C ALA A 225 2.61 24.82 -9.58
N GLU A 226 2.22 26.09 -9.76
CA GLU A 226 3.05 27.24 -9.41
C GLU A 226 3.26 27.37 -7.88
N ARG A 227 2.26 27.05 -7.06
CA ARG A 227 2.44 26.96 -5.60
C ARG A 227 3.41 25.85 -5.22
N PHE A 228 3.29 24.69 -5.87
CA PHE A 228 4.21 23.57 -5.68
C PHE A 228 5.63 23.92 -6.12
N ARG A 229 5.80 24.57 -7.27
CA ARG A 229 7.10 25.05 -7.74
C ARG A 229 7.75 25.99 -6.71
N LYS A 230 7.01 26.98 -6.18
CA LYS A 230 7.52 27.94 -5.19
C LYS A 230 7.98 27.27 -3.90
N ILE A 231 7.22 26.31 -3.37
CA ILE A 231 7.62 25.60 -2.15
C ILE A 231 8.80 24.66 -2.41
N THR A 232 8.85 23.99 -3.57
CA THR A 232 9.97 23.15 -3.99
C THR A 232 11.27 23.95 -4.07
N MET A 233 11.24 25.16 -4.66
CA MET A 233 12.41 26.04 -4.72
C MET A 233 12.88 26.49 -3.32
N LYS A 234 11.97 26.73 -2.38
CA LYS A 234 12.34 27.05 -0.98
C LYS A 234 13.01 25.86 -0.30
N VAL A 235 12.49 24.64 -0.49
CA VAL A 235 13.11 23.41 0.06
C VAL A 235 14.49 23.20 -0.55
N LEU A 236 14.62 23.31 -1.87
CA LEU A 236 15.89 23.15 -2.58
C LEU A 236 16.93 24.19 -2.13
N SER A 237 16.55 25.47 -2.02
CA SER A 237 17.41 26.54 -1.53
C SER A 237 17.89 26.26 -0.10
N MET A 238 17.01 25.80 0.79
CA MET A 238 17.39 25.40 2.14
C MET A 238 18.40 24.24 2.13
N GLN A 239 18.19 23.21 1.28
CA GLN A 239 19.10 22.07 1.17
C GLN A 239 20.47 22.48 0.66
N LEU A 240 20.52 23.30 -0.40
CA LEU A 240 21.78 23.79 -0.98
C LEU A 240 22.54 24.68 0.01
N ASN A 241 21.87 25.60 0.69
CA ASN A 241 22.51 26.45 1.71
C ASN A 241 23.06 25.62 2.87
N SER A 242 22.32 24.61 3.33
CA SER A 242 22.77 23.68 4.36
C SER A 242 24.04 22.93 3.92
N THR A 243 24.07 22.42 2.68
CA THR A 243 25.25 21.74 2.15
C THR A 243 26.44 22.68 2.04
N SER A 244 26.23 23.91 1.55
CA SER A 244 27.29 24.92 1.45
C SER A 244 27.89 25.27 2.80
N ILE A 245 27.08 25.42 3.86
CA ILE A 245 27.58 25.66 5.22
C ILE A 245 28.41 24.47 5.71
N MET A 246 27.96 23.25 5.48
CA MET A 246 28.73 22.05 5.82
C MET A 246 30.05 21.97 5.06
N ASP A 247 30.07 22.38 3.77
CA ASP A 247 31.28 22.44 2.97
C ASP A 247 32.27 23.48 3.51
N ILE A 248 31.80 24.66 3.90
CA ILE A 248 32.64 25.70 4.54
C ILE A 248 33.27 25.16 5.83
N ILE A 249 32.52 24.44 6.65
CA ILE A 249 33.07 23.86 7.89
C ILE A 249 34.06 22.74 7.58
N ALA A 250 33.74 21.85 6.61
CA ALA A 250 34.60 20.72 6.27
C ALA A 250 35.95 21.20 5.70
N TYR A 251 35.90 22.05 4.67
CA TYR A 251 37.14 22.55 4.04
C TYR A 251 37.83 23.60 4.86
N GLY A 252 37.09 24.45 5.58
CA GLY A 252 37.64 25.42 6.54
C GLY A 252 38.34 24.72 7.71
N GLY A 253 37.73 23.68 8.28
CA GLY A 253 38.36 22.88 9.33
C GLY A 253 39.63 22.18 8.85
N ALA A 254 39.60 21.61 7.63
CA ALA A 254 40.79 21.04 7.01
C ALA A 254 41.89 22.09 6.81
N ALA A 255 41.55 23.31 6.32
CA ALA A 255 42.50 24.41 6.13
C ALA A 255 43.14 24.84 7.44
N VAL A 256 42.37 24.97 8.54
CA VAL A 256 42.91 25.29 9.87
C VAL A 256 43.86 24.19 10.35
N GLY A 257 43.52 22.90 10.15
CA GLY A 257 44.42 21.79 10.46
C GLY A 257 45.74 21.85 9.65
N ILE A 258 45.66 22.17 8.36
CA ILE A 258 46.83 22.35 7.49
C ILE A 258 47.70 23.52 7.96
N LEU A 259 47.10 24.66 8.28
CA LEU A 259 47.84 25.82 8.81
C LEU A 259 48.53 25.49 10.13
N SER A 260 47.85 24.79 11.05
CA SER A 260 48.45 24.30 12.28
C SER A 260 49.66 23.37 12.03
N ALA A 261 49.53 22.40 11.08
CA ALA A 261 50.63 21.53 10.72
C ALA A 261 51.84 22.28 10.13
N LEU A 262 51.60 23.28 9.27
CA LEU A 262 52.66 24.13 8.73
C LEU A 262 53.36 24.97 9.80
N GLN A 263 52.62 25.48 10.77
CA GLN A 263 53.19 26.22 11.90
C GLN A 263 54.12 25.31 12.72
N HIS A 264 53.66 24.13 13.14
CA HIS A 264 54.49 23.16 13.88
C HIS A 264 55.70 22.66 13.10
N PHE A 265 55.59 22.61 11.76
CA PHE A 265 56.73 22.32 10.89
C PHE A 265 57.76 23.46 10.93
N SER A 266 57.32 24.72 10.89
CA SER A 266 58.23 25.87 10.98
C SER A 266 58.95 25.96 12.34
N GLU A 267 58.29 25.43 13.40
CA GLU A 267 58.86 25.30 14.76
C GLU A 267 59.79 24.08 14.89
N GLY A 268 59.87 23.21 13.86
CA GLY A 268 60.74 22.03 13.86
C GLY A 268 60.18 20.84 14.65
N SER A 269 58.93 20.90 15.11
CA SER A 269 58.28 19.85 15.93
C SER A 269 57.74 18.68 15.10
N ILE A 270 57.51 18.87 13.80
CA ILE A 270 57.01 17.85 12.89
C ILE A 270 57.96 17.65 11.71
N SER A 271 58.08 16.39 11.24
CA SER A 271 58.80 16.06 10.00
C SER A 271 57.99 16.47 8.76
N ILE A 272 58.69 16.62 7.62
CA ILE A 272 58.05 16.98 6.37
C ILE A 272 57.04 15.90 5.93
N SER A 273 57.32 14.62 6.17
CA SER A 273 56.37 13.52 5.93
C SER A 273 55.11 13.68 6.80
N GLY A 274 55.27 14.12 8.07
CA GLY A 274 54.14 14.38 8.96
C GLY A 274 53.22 15.48 8.42
N VAL A 275 53.80 16.57 7.90
CA VAL A 275 53.03 17.66 7.26
C VAL A 275 52.24 17.13 6.06
N PHE A 276 52.87 16.36 5.17
CA PHE A 276 52.20 15.80 4.00
C PHE A 276 51.08 14.82 4.38
N ILE A 277 51.28 13.97 5.43
CA ILE A 277 50.22 13.09 5.94
C ILE A 277 49.02 13.90 6.43
N ILE A 278 49.28 14.97 7.22
CA ILE A 278 48.20 15.80 7.74
C ILE A 278 47.47 16.51 6.60
N ILE A 279 48.18 17.12 5.64
CA ILE A 279 47.57 17.80 4.47
C ILE A 279 46.66 16.85 3.68
N LEU A 280 47.16 15.65 3.36
CA LEU A 280 46.42 14.68 2.53
C LEU A 280 45.24 14.02 3.29
N LEU A 281 45.31 13.90 4.61
CA LEU A 281 44.26 13.29 5.43
C LEU A 281 43.34 14.30 6.10
N ALA A 282 43.67 15.60 6.15
CA ALA A 282 42.85 16.62 6.83
C ALA A 282 41.40 16.63 6.32
N ALA A 283 41.18 16.51 5.02
CA ALA A 283 39.85 16.47 4.44
C ALA A 283 39.07 15.18 4.84
N GLU A 284 39.76 14.08 5.04
CA GLU A 284 39.14 12.77 5.39
C GLU A 284 38.53 12.79 6.81
N PHE A 285 38.88 13.74 7.68
CA PHE A 285 38.20 13.93 8.95
C PHE A 285 36.76 14.40 8.78
N PHE A 286 36.48 15.24 7.81
CA PHE A 286 35.22 15.93 7.63
C PHE A 286 34.32 15.28 6.56
N LEU A 287 34.89 14.68 5.51
CA LEU A 287 34.16 14.10 4.40
C LEU A 287 33.09 13.07 4.84
N PRO A 288 33.34 12.15 5.80
CA PRO A 288 32.32 11.22 6.27
C PRO A 288 31.12 11.91 6.90
N MET A 289 31.35 12.96 7.72
CA MET A 289 30.28 13.76 8.36
C MET A 289 29.51 14.61 7.34
N ARG A 290 30.22 15.22 6.39
CA ARG A 290 29.61 15.97 5.29
C ARG A 290 28.69 15.09 4.45
N LEU A 291 29.14 13.87 4.08
CA LEU A 291 28.32 12.90 3.36
C LEU A 291 27.11 12.45 4.19
N LEU A 292 27.28 12.27 5.50
CA LEU A 292 26.15 12.01 6.41
C LEU A 292 25.11 13.13 6.33
N GLY A 293 25.55 14.40 6.31
CA GLY A 293 24.66 15.55 6.16
C GLY A 293 23.89 15.56 4.85
N SER A 294 24.52 15.17 3.75
CA SER A 294 23.86 15.04 2.45
C SER A 294 22.81 13.91 2.46
N PHE A 295 23.15 12.76 3.02
CA PHE A 295 22.20 11.63 3.16
C PHE A 295 21.10 11.86 4.18
N PHE A 296 21.31 12.80 5.12
CA PHE A 296 20.33 13.12 6.15
C PHE A 296 19.01 13.62 5.57
N HIS A 297 19.05 14.52 4.58
CA HIS A 297 17.83 15.03 3.93
C HIS A 297 17.02 13.93 3.26
N ILE A 298 17.70 12.98 2.62
CA ILE A 298 17.06 11.82 1.98
C ILE A 298 16.57 10.83 3.03
N GLY A 299 17.36 10.57 4.07
CA GLY A 299 17.00 9.72 5.20
C GLY A 299 15.76 10.21 5.97
N MET A 300 15.54 11.52 6.04
CA MET A 300 14.33 12.09 6.64
C MET A 300 13.05 11.72 5.89
N ASN A 301 13.08 11.68 4.57
CA ASN A 301 11.94 11.23 3.77
C ASN A 301 11.58 9.78 4.10
N GLY A 302 12.57 8.90 4.16
CA GLY A 302 12.39 7.52 4.60
C GLY A 302 11.83 7.40 6.02
N MET A 303 12.29 8.23 6.97
CA MET A 303 11.73 8.24 8.33
C MET A 303 10.26 8.65 8.37
N LYS A 304 9.83 9.63 7.56
CA LYS A 304 8.42 10.04 7.46
C LYS A 304 7.56 8.96 6.77
N ALA A 305 8.06 8.37 5.68
CA ALA A 305 7.40 7.24 5.03
C ALA A 305 7.21 6.07 6.01
N SER A 306 8.21 5.81 6.86
CA SER A 306 8.11 4.78 7.90
C SER A 306 7.01 5.04 8.92
N ASP A 307 6.72 6.31 9.27
CA ASP A 307 5.64 6.63 10.22
C ASP A 307 4.28 6.22 9.67
N LYS A 308 4.01 6.51 8.40
CA LYS A 308 2.77 6.08 7.73
C LYS A 308 2.68 4.55 7.64
N ILE A 309 3.78 3.89 7.24
CA ILE A 309 3.82 2.42 7.16
C ILE A 309 3.56 1.81 8.54
N PHE A 310 4.19 2.31 9.61
CA PHE A 310 3.96 1.80 10.94
C PHE A 310 2.56 2.08 11.47
N ALA A 311 2.00 3.26 11.18
CA ALA A 311 0.62 3.56 11.53
C ALA A 311 -0.34 2.56 10.89
N PHE A 312 -0.12 2.19 9.63
CA PHE A 312 -0.89 1.15 8.95
C PHE A 312 -0.69 -0.24 9.57
N LEU A 313 0.57 -0.63 9.85
CA LEU A 313 0.89 -1.94 10.45
C LEU A 313 0.34 -2.08 11.89
N ASP A 314 0.15 -0.97 12.60
CA ASP A 314 -0.38 -0.93 13.97
C ASP A 314 -1.91 -0.89 14.04
N LEU A 315 -2.60 -0.80 12.89
CA LEU A 315 -4.05 -0.87 12.89
C LEU A 315 -4.52 -2.14 13.62
N PRO A 316 -5.49 -2.03 14.53
CA PRO A 316 -6.00 -3.20 15.23
C PRO A 316 -6.60 -4.18 14.23
N GLU A 317 -6.19 -5.43 14.33
CA GLU A 317 -6.82 -6.53 13.60
C GLU A 317 -8.16 -6.82 14.25
N ALA A 318 -9.15 -7.10 13.43
CA ALA A 318 -10.43 -7.51 13.97
C ALA A 318 -10.26 -8.89 14.60
N GLU A 319 -10.76 -9.08 15.81
CA GLU A 319 -10.80 -10.39 16.45
C GLU A 319 -11.47 -11.40 15.51
N GLU A 320 -10.77 -12.45 15.15
CA GLU A 320 -11.33 -13.56 14.39
C GLU A 320 -11.77 -14.67 15.34
N GLY A 321 -12.97 -15.19 15.08
CA GLY A 321 -13.39 -16.42 15.71
C GLY A 321 -12.50 -17.59 15.30
N SER A 322 -12.46 -18.64 16.10
CA SER A 322 -11.65 -19.83 15.85
C SER A 322 -12.50 -21.06 15.49
N LYS A 323 -13.82 -20.98 15.64
CA LYS A 323 -14.72 -22.11 15.34
C LYS A 323 -14.80 -22.38 13.84
N VAL A 324 -14.90 -23.65 13.50
CA VAL A 324 -15.15 -24.14 12.14
C VAL A 324 -16.61 -24.52 12.05
N LEU A 325 -17.26 -24.08 10.97
CA LEU A 325 -18.62 -24.45 10.64
C LEU A 325 -18.58 -25.78 9.87
N GLU A 326 -19.21 -26.82 10.36
CA GLU A 326 -19.15 -28.17 9.76
C GLU A 326 -20.49 -28.66 9.21
N ALA A 327 -21.52 -27.79 9.19
CA ALA A 327 -22.89 -28.20 8.84
C ALA A 327 -23.24 -27.88 7.38
N GLU A 328 -23.83 -28.84 6.65
CA GLU A 328 -24.39 -28.64 5.31
C GLU A 328 -25.72 -27.86 5.32
N LYS A 329 -26.42 -27.83 6.44
CA LYS A 329 -27.72 -27.14 6.62
C LYS A 329 -27.52 -26.00 7.60
N LEU A 330 -27.69 -24.77 7.13
CA LEU A 330 -27.45 -23.57 7.91
C LEU A 330 -28.75 -22.82 8.17
N HIS A 331 -29.13 -22.76 9.44
CA HIS A 331 -30.17 -21.87 9.94
C HIS A 331 -29.53 -20.60 10.49
N ILE A 332 -29.96 -19.43 10.01
CA ILE A 332 -29.44 -18.13 10.44
C ILE A 332 -30.53 -17.41 11.23
N SER A 333 -30.19 -17.00 12.45
CA SER A 333 -31.10 -16.24 13.33
C SER A 333 -30.47 -14.90 13.69
N ILE A 334 -31.15 -13.82 13.39
CA ILE A 334 -30.76 -12.44 13.68
C ILE A 334 -31.73 -11.91 14.72
N LYS A 335 -31.23 -11.46 15.91
CA LYS A 335 -32.04 -10.91 16.99
C LYS A 335 -31.51 -9.58 17.49
N ASN A 336 -32.36 -8.57 17.48
CA ASN A 336 -32.08 -7.21 17.98
C ASN A 336 -30.81 -6.62 17.36
N LEU A 337 -30.54 -6.91 16.09
CA LEU A 337 -29.34 -6.47 15.38
C LEU A 337 -29.38 -4.96 15.17
N SER A 338 -28.37 -4.27 15.68
CA SER A 338 -28.16 -2.84 15.49
C SER A 338 -26.72 -2.60 15.01
N PHE A 339 -26.55 -1.67 14.06
CA PHE A 339 -25.25 -1.39 13.47
C PHE A 339 -25.11 0.07 13.04
N SER A 340 -23.89 0.59 13.17
CA SER A 340 -23.46 1.93 12.71
C SER A 340 -22.09 1.82 12.05
N TYR A 341 -21.89 2.46 10.89
CA TYR A 341 -20.55 2.62 10.31
C TYR A 341 -19.73 3.68 11.06
N GLU A 342 -20.42 4.74 11.50
CA GLU A 342 -19.87 5.83 12.32
C GLU A 342 -20.73 5.97 13.57
N GLU A 343 -20.15 6.46 14.67
CA GLU A 343 -20.89 6.64 15.94
C GLU A 343 -22.10 7.58 15.81
N SER A 344 -22.06 8.49 14.83
CA SER A 344 -23.10 9.51 14.62
C SER A 344 -24.32 9.03 13.83
N ARG A 345 -24.22 7.89 13.08
CA ARG A 345 -25.29 7.45 12.18
C ARG A 345 -25.56 5.96 12.29
N GLN A 346 -26.60 5.62 13.02
CA GLN A 346 -27.08 4.24 13.09
C GLN A 346 -27.85 3.86 11.82
N ILE A 347 -27.51 2.69 11.24
CA ILE A 347 -28.09 2.19 9.99
C ILE A 347 -29.12 1.10 10.25
N LEU A 348 -28.86 0.21 11.23
CA LEU A 348 -29.77 -0.86 11.60
C LEU A 348 -30.26 -0.67 13.03
N HIS A 349 -31.58 -0.83 13.23
CA HIS A 349 -32.27 -0.60 14.49
C HIS A 349 -33.03 -1.85 14.90
N SER A 350 -32.46 -2.65 15.81
CA SER A 350 -33.11 -3.84 16.43
C SER A 350 -33.74 -4.78 15.40
N VAL A 351 -33.01 -5.09 14.30
CA VAL A 351 -33.48 -5.97 13.24
C VAL A 351 -33.61 -7.40 13.74
N ASN A 352 -34.75 -8.04 13.43
CA ASN A 352 -35.03 -9.46 13.71
C ASN A 352 -35.39 -10.16 12.42
N VAL A 353 -34.62 -11.20 12.03
CA VAL A 353 -34.83 -11.99 10.83
C VAL A 353 -34.44 -13.45 11.10
N GLU A 354 -35.28 -14.37 10.68
CA GLU A 354 -35.01 -15.81 10.67
C GLU A 354 -34.88 -16.30 9.24
N ILE A 355 -33.81 -17.02 8.94
CA ILE A 355 -33.54 -17.63 7.63
C ILE A 355 -33.39 -19.13 7.88
N PRO A 356 -34.48 -19.91 7.74
CA PRO A 356 -34.44 -21.35 7.93
C PRO A 356 -33.52 -22.04 6.91
N ALA A 357 -32.97 -23.19 7.28
CA ALA A 357 -32.20 -23.99 6.34
C ALA A 357 -33.06 -24.43 5.14
N HIS A 358 -32.50 -24.35 3.95
CA HIS A 358 -33.20 -24.67 2.68
C HIS A 358 -34.46 -23.83 2.43
N SER A 359 -34.44 -22.57 2.87
CA SER A 359 -35.50 -21.60 2.58
C SER A 359 -35.05 -20.53 1.60
N PHE A 360 -36.00 -19.95 0.90
CA PHE A 360 -35.85 -18.81 0.05
C PHE A 360 -36.42 -17.57 0.77
N VAL A 361 -35.55 -16.79 1.42
CA VAL A 361 -35.92 -15.57 2.12
C VAL A 361 -35.50 -14.36 1.31
N SER A 362 -36.41 -13.40 1.19
CA SER A 362 -36.13 -12.12 0.54
C SER A 362 -36.12 -10.95 1.51
N LEU A 363 -35.17 -10.04 1.32
CA LEU A 363 -35.07 -8.79 2.06
C LEU A 363 -35.29 -7.62 1.09
N VAL A 364 -36.39 -6.91 1.28
CA VAL A 364 -36.84 -5.83 0.39
C VAL A 364 -36.93 -4.49 1.10
N GLY A 365 -36.99 -3.40 0.36
CA GLY A 365 -37.14 -2.04 0.89
C GLY A 365 -36.42 -1.01 0.03
N VAL A 366 -36.63 0.26 0.34
CA VAL A 366 -36.04 1.37 -0.41
C VAL A 366 -34.49 1.36 -0.37
N SER A 367 -33.87 2.01 -1.35
CA SER A 367 -32.41 2.13 -1.36
C SER A 367 -31.92 2.87 -0.10
N GLY A 368 -30.80 2.40 0.47
CA GLY A 368 -30.24 2.97 1.71
C GLY A 368 -30.91 2.48 3.01
N SER A 369 -31.89 1.57 2.97
CA SER A 369 -32.57 1.05 4.18
C SER A 369 -31.69 0.14 5.06
N GLY A 370 -30.52 -0.32 4.58
CA GLY A 370 -29.58 -1.19 5.33
C GLY A 370 -29.49 -2.64 4.88
N LYS A 371 -30.11 -3.02 3.75
CA LYS A 371 -30.13 -4.40 3.23
C LYS A 371 -28.72 -4.98 3.02
N SER A 372 -27.87 -4.30 2.25
CA SER A 372 -26.49 -4.72 1.99
C SER A 372 -25.62 -4.70 3.25
N THR A 373 -25.99 -3.93 4.27
CA THR A 373 -25.33 -3.94 5.59
C THR A 373 -25.55 -5.27 6.29
N ILE A 374 -26.78 -5.84 6.23
CA ILE A 374 -27.09 -7.16 6.77
C ILE A 374 -26.27 -8.23 6.04
N ALA A 375 -26.23 -8.20 4.70
CA ALA A 375 -25.39 -9.12 3.91
C ALA A 375 -23.90 -9.01 4.32
N GLY A 376 -23.38 -7.78 4.51
CA GLY A 376 -22.02 -7.54 4.97
C GLY A 376 -21.72 -8.09 6.36
N ILE A 377 -22.70 -8.05 7.28
CA ILE A 377 -22.58 -8.66 8.61
C ILE A 377 -22.53 -10.19 8.49
N LEU A 378 -23.43 -10.81 7.72
CA LEU A 378 -23.46 -12.25 7.51
C LEU A 378 -22.18 -12.79 6.87
N MET A 379 -21.53 -12.00 6.02
CA MET A 379 -20.23 -12.31 5.43
C MET A 379 -19.04 -12.04 6.36
N GLY A 380 -19.28 -11.61 7.61
CA GLY A 380 -18.22 -11.22 8.55
C GLY A 380 -17.43 -9.96 8.16
N LYS A 381 -17.91 -9.19 7.16
CA LYS A 381 -17.28 -7.92 6.73
C LYS A 381 -17.52 -6.81 7.73
N ASN A 382 -18.78 -6.63 8.18
CA ASN A 382 -19.20 -5.58 9.09
C ASN A 382 -19.19 -6.13 10.51
N LYS A 383 -18.11 -5.84 11.26
CA LYS A 383 -17.93 -6.23 12.67
C LYS A 383 -18.36 -5.08 13.58
N GLY A 384 -18.61 -5.37 14.87
CA GLY A 384 -18.98 -4.34 15.86
C GLY A 384 -20.48 -4.05 15.95
N TYR A 385 -21.31 -4.91 15.40
CA TYR A 385 -22.76 -4.85 15.58
C TYR A 385 -23.16 -5.17 17.05
N ARG A 386 -24.32 -4.65 17.46
CA ARG A 386 -24.98 -4.99 18.73
C ARG A 386 -26.13 -5.94 18.45
N GLY A 387 -26.47 -6.78 19.43
CA GLY A 387 -27.45 -7.84 19.28
C GLY A 387 -26.77 -9.19 19.02
N SER A 388 -27.52 -10.15 18.51
CA SER A 388 -27.08 -11.54 18.31
C SER A 388 -27.34 -11.95 16.85
N VAL A 389 -26.33 -12.50 16.21
CA VAL A 389 -26.44 -13.16 14.90
C VAL A 389 -25.89 -14.57 15.07
N LYS A 390 -26.73 -15.56 14.87
CA LYS A 390 -26.38 -16.96 15.10
C LYS A 390 -26.50 -17.78 13.83
N ILE A 391 -25.58 -18.73 13.67
CA ILE A 391 -25.67 -19.81 12.68
C ILE A 391 -25.78 -21.11 13.46
N ASN A 392 -26.85 -21.86 13.25
CA ASN A 392 -27.14 -23.10 13.98
C ASN A 392 -27.03 -22.97 15.51
N GLY A 393 -27.44 -21.80 16.05
CA GLY A 393 -27.44 -21.52 17.50
C GLY A 393 -26.14 -20.93 18.06
N GLU A 394 -25.05 -20.91 17.30
CA GLU A 394 -23.76 -20.33 17.71
C GLU A 394 -23.56 -18.92 17.14
N GLU A 395 -22.90 -18.06 17.89
CA GLU A 395 -22.68 -16.66 17.49
C GLU A 395 -21.76 -16.55 16.27
N LEU A 396 -22.16 -15.77 15.27
CA LEU A 396 -21.41 -15.53 14.03
C LEU A 396 -19.94 -15.11 14.27
N LYS A 397 -19.71 -14.29 15.29
CA LYS A 397 -18.38 -13.77 15.64
C LYS A 397 -17.40 -14.84 16.16
N GLU A 398 -17.91 -16.01 16.55
CA GLU A 398 -17.08 -17.13 17.04
C GLU A 398 -16.48 -17.97 15.89
N PHE A 399 -17.03 -17.84 14.68
CA PHE A 399 -16.53 -18.56 13.50
C PHE A 399 -15.35 -17.85 12.86
N SER A 400 -14.41 -18.61 12.32
CA SER A 400 -13.32 -18.06 11.50
C SER A 400 -13.87 -17.51 10.17
N SER A 401 -13.28 -16.43 9.67
CA SER A 401 -13.66 -15.83 8.39
C SER A 401 -13.53 -16.84 7.24
N GLN A 402 -12.50 -17.70 7.28
CA GLN A 402 -12.29 -18.75 6.29
C GLN A 402 -13.47 -19.76 6.29
N SER A 403 -13.94 -20.14 7.47
CA SER A 403 -15.06 -21.07 7.60
C SER A 403 -16.37 -20.46 7.11
N LEU A 404 -16.64 -19.20 7.44
CA LEU A 404 -17.82 -18.49 6.93
C LEU A 404 -17.80 -18.39 5.39
N LEU A 405 -16.67 -18.00 4.81
CA LEU A 405 -16.54 -17.85 3.36
C LEU A 405 -16.62 -19.18 2.61
N SER A 406 -16.27 -20.31 3.23
CA SER A 406 -16.45 -21.63 2.63
C SER A 406 -17.91 -22.15 2.67
N HIS A 407 -18.79 -21.50 3.44
CA HIS A 407 -20.19 -21.91 3.59
C HIS A 407 -21.22 -20.87 3.11
N ILE A 408 -20.80 -19.62 2.92
CA ILE A 408 -21.67 -18.53 2.47
C ILE A 408 -21.05 -17.85 1.26
N THR A 409 -21.77 -17.83 0.14
CA THR A 409 -21.36 -17.13 -1.08
C THR A 409 -22.21 -15.87 -1.26
N LEU A 410 -21.56 -14.72 -1.47
CA LEU A 410 -22.21 -13.45 -1.81
C LEU A 410 -22.01 -13.11 -3.28
N ILE A 411 -23.11 -12.88 -3.99
CA ILE A 411 -23.13 -12.37 -5.37
C ILE A 411 -23.76 -10.97 -5.33
N GLY A 412 -22.93 -9.92 -5.51
CA GLY A 412 -23.40 -8.53 -5.53
C GLY A 412 -23.61 -7.99 -6.94
N HIS A 413 -24.16 -6.79 -7.04
CA HIS A 413 -24.38 -6.08 -8.31
C HIS A 413 -23.06 -5.75 -9.06
N ARG A 414 -21.91 -5.66 -8.36
CA ARG A 414 -20.58 -5.43 -8.93
C ARG A 414 -19.68 -6.64 -8.66
N SER A 415 -19.92 -7.71 -9.39
CA SER A 415 -19.05 -8.88 -9.32
C SER A 415 -17.76 -8.63 -10.07
N TRP A 416 -16.62 -8.68 -9.36
CA TRP A 416 -15.32 -8.42 -9.96
C TRP A 416 -14.81 -9.62 -10.75
N LEU A 417 -14.40 -9.38 -12.01
CA LEU A 417 -13.70 -10.34 -12.84
C LEU A 417 -12.23 -9.91 -12.98
N PHE A 418 -11.34 -10.87 -12.80
CA PHE A 418 -9.90 -10.60 -12.93
C PHE A 418 -9.45 -10.71 -14.37
N GLN A 419 -8.49 -9.89 -14.75
CA GLN A 419 -7.81 -10.01 -16.03
C GLN A 419 -7.13 -11.38 -16.12
N GLY A 420 -7.30 -12.07 -17.27
CA GLY A 420 -6.82 -13.43 -17.49
C GLY A 420 -7.83 -14.22 -18.28
N THR A 421 -7.83 -15.55 -18.18
CA THR A 421 -8.77 -16.42 -18.91
C THR A 421 -10.08 -16.60 -18.17
N VAL A 422 -11.12 -17.02 -18.89
CA VAL A 422 -12.39 -17.49 -18.28
C VAL A 422 -12.10 -18.65 -17.33
N ARG A 423 -11.24 -19.59 -17.73
CA ARG A 423 -10.77 -20.72 -16.91
C ARG A 423 -10.22 -20.26 -15.55
N GLU A 424 -9.28 -19.30 -15.55
CA GLU A 424 -8.68 -18.78 -14.33
C GLU A 424 -9.71 -18.14 -13.40
N ASN A 425 -10.66 -17.40 -13.95
CA ASN A 425 -11.76 -16.81 -13.17
C ASN A 425 -12.70 -17.84 -12.56
N LEU A 426 -13.01 -18.93 -13.28
CA LEU A 426 -13.85 -20.01 -12.78
C LEU A 426 -13.14 -20.86 -11.72
N LEU A 427 -11.84 -21.13 -11.88
CA LEU A 427 -11.03 -21.84 -10.90
C LEU A 427 -10.90 -21.13 -9.55
N MET A 428 -11.15 -19.82 -9.48
CA MET A 428 -11.26 -19.09 -8.20
C MET A 428 -12.45 -19.57 -7.36
N GLY A 429 -13.53 -20.07 -7.99
CA GLY A 429 -14.66 -20.68 -7.27
C GLY A 429 -14.28 -22.06 -6.72
N LYS A 430 -13.58 -22.87 -7.51
CA LYS A 430 -13.12 -24.21 -7.12
C LYS A 430 -11.83 -24.55 -7.88
N SER A 431 -10.70 -24.52 -7.17
CA SER A 431 -9.37 -24.75 -7.77
C SER A 431 -9.20 -26.12 -8.42
N SER A 432 -9.97 -27.13 -7.97
CA SER A 432 -9.99 -28.49 -8.50
C SER A 432 -11.09 -28.75 -9.55
N ALA A 433 -11.78 -27.72 -10.06
CA ALA A 433 -12.85 -27.88 -11.03
C ALA A 433 -12.32 -28.44 -12.35
N THR A 434 -12.97 -29.48 -12.85
CA THR A 434 -12.69 -30.05 -14.18
C THR A 434 -13.28 -29.16 -15.28
N GLU A 435 -12.78 -29.28 -16.52
CA GLU A 435 -13.35 -28.56 -17.67
C GLU A 435 -14.83 -28.82 -17.83
N ARG A 436 -15.26 -30.07 -17.65
CA ARG A 436 -16.66 -30.45 -17.69
C ARG A 436 -17.49 -29.69 -16.64
N GLN A 437 -17.03 -29.60 -15.41
CA GLN A 437 -17.72 -28.84 -14.35
C GLN A 437 -17.82 -27.36 -14.67
N MET A 438 -16.75 -26.76 -15.24
CA MET A 438 -16.75 -25.38 -15.69
C MET A 438 -17.74 -25.16 -16.84
N GLU A 439 -17.78 -26.04 -17.83
CA GLU A 439 -18.75 -25.97 -18.92
C GLU A 439 -20.20 -26.16 -18.43
N GLU A 440 -20.45 -27.10 -17.51
CA GLU A 440 -21.76 -27.29 -16.87
C GLU A 440 -22.22 -26.05 -16.11
N ALA A 441 -21.30 -25.37 -15.39
CA ALA A 441 -21.60 -24.12 -14.71
C ALA A 441 -21.93 -22.99 -15.69
N LEU A 442 -21.18 -22.87 -16.78
CA LEU A 442 -21.43 -21.88 -17.85
C LEU A 442 -22.75 -22.19 -18.59
N GLN A 443 -23.10 -23.45 -18.75
CA GLN A 443 -24.35 -23.87 -19.37
C GLN A 443 -25.55 -23.47 -18.50
N LYS A 444 -25.49 -23.67 -17.19
CA LYS A 444 -26.57 -23.30 -16.25
C LYS A 444 -26.89 -21.80 -16.29
N VAL A 445 -25.91 -20.96 -16.58
CA VAL A 445 -26.08 -19.50 -16.69
C VAL A 445 -26.24 -19.03 -18.15
N ASN A 446 -26.49 -19.95 -19.09
CA ASN A 446 -26.65 -19.69 -20.52
C ASN A 446 -25.51 -18.83 -21.13
N LEU A 447 -24.27 -19.13 -20.77
CA LEU A 447 -23.08 -18.39 -21.24
C LEU A 447 -22.12 -19.29 -22.06
N LEU A 448 -22.31 -20.62 -22.06
CA LEU A 448 -21.40 -21.59 -22.65
C LEU A 448 -21.23 -21.39 -24.16
N SER A 449 -22.34 -21.19 -24.90
CA SER A 449 -22.32 -20.99 -26.35
C SER A 449 -21.53 -19.75 -26.74
N PHE A 450 -21.73 -18.63 -26.03
CA PHE A 450 -20.99 -17.40 -26.24
C PHE A 450 -19.49 -17.60 -25.96
N ILE A 451 -19.14 -18.21 -24.83
CA ILE A 451 -17.73 -18.47 -24.46
C ILE A 451 -17.06 -19.38 -25.48
N LYS A 452 -17.73 -20.45 -25.94
CA LYS A 452 -17.20 -21.36 -26.99
C LYS A 452 -16.95 -20.64 -28.32
N ALA A 453 -17.81 -19.72 -28.72
CA ALA A 453 -17.64 -18.91 -29.93
C ALA A 453 -16.47 -17.92 -29.84
N GLN A 454 -16.03 -17.54 -28.64
CA GLN A 454 -14.96 -16.58 -28.38
C GLN A 454 -13.63 -17.23 -27.95
N GLY A 455 -13.44 -18.54 -28.16
CA GLY A 455 -12.20 -19.25 -27.84
C GLY A 455 -12.29 -20.19 -26.63
N GLY A 456 -13.50 -20.49 -26.13
CA GLY A 456 -13.71 -21.42 -25.04
C GLY A 456 -13.23 -20.93 -23.69
N LEU A 457 -12.84 -21.85 -22.83
CA LEU A 457 -12.35 -21.54 -21.48
C LEU A 457 -11.08 -20.68 -21.47
N ASP A 458 -10.34 -20.63 -22.57
CA ASP A 458 -9.10 -19.85 -22.71
C ASP A 458 -9.35 -18.44 -23.28
N MET A 459 -10.63 -18.06 -23.50
CA MET A 459 -11.02 -16.69 -23.84
C MET A 459 -10.44 -15.69 -22.84
N GLN A 460 -9.76 -14.64 -23.35
CA GLN A 460 -9.14 -13.61 -22.54
C GLN A 460 -10.16 -12.58 -22.04
N LEU A 461 -10.15 -12.33 -20.76
CA LEU A 461 -10.90 -11.26 -20.11
C LEU A 461 -9.99 -10.06 -19.86
N LEU A 462 -10.43 -8.88 -20.24
CA LEU A 462 -9.78 -7.62 -19.88
C LEU A 462 -10.06 -7.27 -18.41
N SER A 463 -9.38 -6.25 -17.90
CA SER A 463 -9.59 -5.77 -16.52
C SER A 463 -11.08 -5.55 -16.23
N ASN A 464 -11.55 -6.13 -15.15
CA ASN A 464 -12.96 -6.12 -14.73
C ASN A 464 -13.96 -6.67 -15.79
N GLY A 465 -13.50 -7.53 -16.70
CA GLY A 465 -14.32 -8.08 -17.77
C GLY A 465 -14.92 -7.01 -18.69
N SER A 466 -14.16 -5.92 -18.97
CA SER A 466 -14.66 -4.79 -19.78
C SER A 466 -15.00 -5.15 -21.22
N ASN A 467 -14.56 -6.31 -21.71
CA ASN A 467 -14.93 -6.89 -23.00
C ASN A 467 -16.22 -7.73 -22.96
N LEU A 468 -16.91 -7.80 -21.83
CA LEU A 468 -18.21 -8.45 -21.68
C LEU A 468 -19.30 -7.40 -21.43
N SER A 469 -20.55 -7.73 -21.84
CA SER A 469 -21.71 -6.94 -21.44
C SER A 469 -21.97 -7.03 -19.92
N GLY A 470 -22.78 -6.15 -19.36
CA GLY A 470 -23.17 -6.18 -17.94
C GLY A 470 -23.75 -7.52 -17.53
N GLY A 471 -24.73 -8.04 -18.30
CA GLY A 471 -25.36 -9.33 -18.07
C GLY A 471 -24.39 -10.51 -18.22
N GLN A 472 -23.50 -10.49 -19.22
CA GLN A 472 -22.48 -11.53 -19.39
C GLN A 472 -21.49 -11.57 -18.21
N ARG A 473 -21.05 -10.39 -17.70
CA ARG A 473 -20.19 -10.33 -16.51
C ARG A 473 -20.87 -10.93 -15.29
N GLN A 474 -22.12 -10.58 -15.06
CA GLN A 474 -22.88 -11.06 -13.91
C GLN A 474 -23.15 -12.57 -14.00
N ARG A 475 -23.48 -13.08 -15.19
CA ARG A 475 -23.66 -14.52 -15.44
C ARG A 475 -22.34 -15.30 -15.26
N LEU A 476 -21.20 -14.76 -15.69
CA LEU A 476 -19.91 -15.42 -15.46
C LEU A 476 -19.55 -15.45 -13.96
N ALA A 477 -19.84 -14.38 -13.23
CA ALA A 477 -19.65 -14.35 -11.78
C ALA A 477 -20.58 -15.35 -11.06
N LEU A 478 -21.81 -15.52 -11.54
CA LEU A 478 -22.73 -16.54 -11.04
C LEU A 478 -22.23 -17.96 -11.35
N ALA A 479 -21.69 -18.23 -12.55
CA ALA A 479 -21.07 -19.51 -12.88
C ALA A 479 -19.91 -19.85 -11.92
N ARG A 480 -19.07 -18.87 -11.58
CA ARG A 480 -18.02 -19.02 -10.56
C ARG A 480 -18.59 -19.35 -9.18
N ALA A 481 -19.68 -18.69 -8.79
CA ALA A 481 -20.37 -18.94 -7.51
C ALA A 481 -21.00 -20.33 -7.48
N LEU A 482 -21.56 -20.84 -8.60
CA LEU A 482 -22.08 -22.20 -8.71
C LEU A 482 -20.98 -23.26 -8.53
N LEU A 483 -19.76 -23.00 -8.99
CA LEU A 483 -18.62 -23.90 -8.78
C LEU A 483 -18.16 -23.91 -7.32
N HIS A 484 -18.31 -22.81 -6.60
CA HIS A 484 -17.99 -22.74 -5.17
C HIS A 484 -18.93 -23.61 -4.33
N ASP A 485 -20.18 -23.76 -4.74
CA ASP A 485 -21.20 -24.72 -4.24
C ASP A 485 -21.39 -24.70 -2.72
N THR A 486 -21.62 -23.53 -2.16
CA THR A 486 -21.84 -23.34 -0.71
C THR A 486 -23.26 -23.67 -0.27
N PRO A 487 -23.51 -23.98 1.02
CA PRO A 487 -24.84 -24.18 1.58
C PRO A 487 -25.76 -22.95 1.53
N VAL A 488 -25.20 -21.74 1.65
CA VAL A 488 -25.94 -20.48 1.66
C VAL A 488 -25.48 -19.57 0.54
N TYR A 489 -26.42 -18.99 -0.18
CA TYR A 489 -26.18 -17.95 -1.18
C TYR A 489 -26.90 -16.67 -0.78
N ILE A 490 -26.17 -15.57 -0.83
CA ILE A 490 -26.70 -14.22 -0.65
C ILE A 490 -26.59 -13.50 -1.99
N PHE A 491 -27.72 -13.11 -2.56
CA PHE A 491 -27.80 -12.31 -3.78
C PHE A 491 -28.10 -10.86 -3.38
N ASP A 492 -27.13 -9.97 -3.51
CA ASP A 492 -27.27 -8.55 -3.15
C ASP A 492 -27.39 -7.70 -4.42
N GLU A 493 -28.64 -7.43 -4.81
CA GLU A 493 -28.98 -6.71 -6.04
C GLU A 493 -28.29 -7.30 -7.30
N ALA A 494 -28.19 -8.63 -7.36
CA ALA A 494 -27.44 -9.35 -8.38
C ALA A 494 -28.01 -9.21 -9.81
N THR A 495 -29.25 -8.73 -9.95
CA THR A 495 -29.92 -8.48 -11.24
C THR A 495 -30.01 -7.00 -11.60
N SER A 496 -29.39 -6.09 -10.83
CA SER A 496 -29.46 -4.66 -11.09
C SER A 496 -28.59 -4.24 -12.27
N ASN A 497 -29.07 -3.31 -13.09
CA ASN A 497 -28.36 -2.72 -14.23
C ASN A 497 -27.93 -3.72 -15.32
N ILE A 498 -28.71 -4.77 -15.53
CA ILE A 498 -28.55 -5.73 -16.63
C ILE A 498 -29.82 -5.75 -17.49
N ASP A 499 -29.68 -6.31 -18.69
CA ASP A 499 -30.80 -6.51 -19.62
C ASP A 499 -31.83 -7.53 -19.06
N ALA A 500 -33.09 -7.38 -19.46
CA ALA A 500 -34.19 -8.19 -18.94
C ALA A 500 -33.99 -9.71 -19.21
N GLU A 501 -33.41 -10.09 -20.34
CA GLU A 501 -33.11 -11.48 -20.66
C GLU A 501 -32.09 -12.08 -19.67
N SER A 502 -31.02 -11.33 -19.37
CA SER A 502 -30.01 -11.75 -18.37
C SER A 502 -30.60 -11.80 -16.95
N GLU A 503 -31.50 -10.89 -16.60
CA GLU A 503 -32.21 -10.89 -15.32
C GLU A 503 -33.06 -12.15 -15.16
N GLU A 504 -33.89 -12.46 -16.13
CA GLU A 504 -34.73 -13.66 -16.09
C GLU A 504 -33.92 -14.95 -15.95
N MET A 505 -32.81 -15.05 -16.70
CA MET A 505 -31.91 -16.22 -16.60
C MET A 505 -31.27 -16.35 -15.19
N ILE A 506 -30.86 -15.24 -14.58
CA ILE A 506 -30.31 -15.28 -13.23
C ILE A 506 -31.37 -15.68 -12.21
N LEU A 507 -32.60 -15.18 -12.33
CA LEU A 507 -33.72 -15.56 -11.46
C LEU A 507 -34.05 -17.03 -11.58
N GLN A 508 -34.07 -17.60 -12.79
CA GLN A 508 -34.26 -19.05 -13.00
C GLN A 508 -33.20 -19.86 -12.25
N VAL A 509 -31.92 -19.43 -12.28
CA VAL A 509 -30.86 -20.11 -11.54
C VAL A 509 -31.08 -19.97 -10.03
N ILE A 510 -31.53 -18.81 -9.53
CA ILE A 510 -31.83 -18.58 -8.10
C ILE A 510 -32.95 -19.54 -7.65
N HIS A 511 -34.03 -19.64 -8.40
CA HIS A 511 -35.14 -20.55 -8.10
C HIS A 511 -34.71 -22.03 -8.10
N GLU A 512 -33.83 -22.45 -9.05
CA GLU A 512 -33.29 -23.81 -9.05
C GLU A 512 -32.37 -24.07 -7.82
N LEU A 513 -31.58 -23.09 -7.40
CA LEU A 513 -30.77 -23.18 -6.19
C LEU A 513 -31.65 -23.25 -4.93
N ALA A 514 -32.74 -22.49 -4.87
CA ALA A 514 -33.64 -22.41 -3.73
C ALA A 514 -34.24 -23.79 -3.36
N LYS A 515 -34.37 -24.69 -4.33
CA LYS A 515 -34.84 -26.06 -4.08
C LYS A 515 -33.89 -26.89 -3.20
N ARG A 516 -32.63 -26.50 -3.05
CA ARG A 516 -31.59 -27.32 -2.41
C ARG A 516 -30.68 -26.56 -1.45
N LYS A 517 -30.67 -25.25 -1.53
CA LYS A 517 -29.77 -24.35 -0.80
C LYS A 517 -30.57 -23.33 -0.01
N THR A 518 -29.96 -22.71 0.97
CA THR A 518 -30.53 -21.55 1.67
C THR A 518 -30.23 -20.29 0.87
N ILE A 519 -31.25 -19.53 0.51
CA ILE A 519 -31.13 -18.32 -0.31
C ILE A 519 -31.56 -17.10 0.50
N LEU A 520 -30.73 -16.06 0.51
CA LEU A 520 -31.12 -14.71 0.90
C LEU A 520 -31.04 -13.81 -0.34
N LEU A 521 -32.18 -13.41 -0.87
CA LEU A 521 -32.27 -12.48 -2.00
C LEU A 521 -32.53 -11.06 -1.49
N ILE A 522 -31.62 -10.15 -1.77
CA ILE A 522 -31.80 -8.72 -1.53
C ILE A 522 -32.15 -8.08 -2.87
N SER A 523 -33.35 -7.51 -2.95
CA SER A 523 -33.85 -6.86 -4.16
C SER A 523 -34.58 -5.56 -3.84
N HIS A 524 -34.47 -4.61 -4.74
CA HIS A 524 -35.33 -3.44 -4.78
C HIS A 524 -36.50 -3.63 -5.77
N ARG A 525 -36.47 -4.67 -6.61
CA ARG A 525 -37.57 -5.06 -7.51
C ARG A 525 -38.41 -6.12 -6.83
N LEU A 526 -39.66 -5.78 -6.55
CA LEU A 526 -40.58 -6.68 -5.81
C LEU A 526 -41.11 -7.81 -6.68
N ALA A 527 -41.15 -7.67 -8.02
CA ALA A 527 -41.48 -8.74 -8.92
C ALA A 527 -40.55 -9.96 -8.76
N ASN A 528 -39.29 -9.77 -8.38
CA ASN A 528 -38.30 -10.82 -8.23
C ASN A 528 -38.44 -11.66 -6.94
N VAL A 529 -39.27 -11.23 -6.00
CA VAL A 529 -39.39 -11.85 -4.65
C VAL A 529 -40.74 -12.54 -4.41
N VAL A 530 -41.61 -12.52 -5.38
CA VAL A 530 -43.00 -13.04 -5.26
C VAL A 530 -43.02 -14.51 -4.82
N ASP A 531 -42.09 -15.33 -5.31
CA ASP A 531 -41.99 -16.78 -5.03
C ASP A 531 -41.17 -17.10 -3.78
N SER A 532 -40.81 -16.09 -2.95
CA SER A 532 -40.06 -16.32 -1.71
C SER A 532 -40.93 -16.96 -0.63
N ASP A 533 -40.35 -17.90 0.13
CA ASP A 533 -41.02 -18.52 1.29
C ASP A 533 -41.34 -17.46 2.37
N SER A 534 -40.49 -16.43 2.49
CA SER A 534 -40.69 -15.32 3.40
C SER A 534 -40.03 -14.04 2.86
N ILE A 535 -40.77 -12.94 2.93
CA ILE A 535 -40.32 -11.61 2.54
C ILE A 535 -40.24 -10.76 3.81
N CYS A 536 -39.07 -10.14 4.03
CA CYS A 536 -38.83 -9.19 5.12
C CYS A 536 -38.75 -7.77 4.57
N MET A 537 -39.69 -6.91 4.93
CA MET A 537 -39.68 -5.49 4.53
C MET A 537 -38.83 -4.68 5.47
N LEU A 538 -37.75 -4.09 4.97
CA LEU A 538 -36.83 -3.22 5.73
C LEU A 538 -37.12 -1.75 5.42
N LYS A 539 -37.54 -0.99 6.40
CA LYS A 539 -37.81 0.45 6.31
C LYS A 539 -37.08 1.19 7.42
N ASN A 540 -36.27 2.20 7.06
CA ASN A 540 -35.49 3.00 8.01
C ASN A 540 -34.67 2.15 9.00
N GLY A 541 -34.01 1.09 8.53
CA GLY A 541 -33.14 0.25 9.35
C GLY A 541 -33.87 -0.75 10.26
N SER A 542 -35.18 -0.88 10.19
CA SER A 542 -35.99 -1.82 10.98
C SER A 542 -36.86 -2.70 10.09
N ILE A 543 -37.08 -3.97 10.49
CA ILE A 543 -38.05 -4.84 9.82
C ILE A 543 -39.45 -4.41 10.26
N THR A 544 -40.26 -4.00 9.29
CA THR A 544 -41.64 -3.55 9.53
C THR A 544 -42.68 -4.64 9.29
N GLU A 545 -42.42 -5.51 8.31
CA GLU A 545 -43.38 -6.56 7.92
C GLU A 545 -42.60 -7.84 7.53
N VAL A 546 -43.20 -8.99 7.87
CA VAL A 546 -42.68 -10.32 7.47
C VAL A 546 -43.88 -11.20 7.09
N GLY A 547 -43.76 -11.90 5.98
CA GLY A 547 -44.80 -12.80 5.49
C GLY A 547 -44.54 -13.28 4.09
N THR A 548 -45.44 -14.07 3.51
CA THR A 548 -45.44 -14.38 2.09
C THR A 548 -45.92 -13.19 1.27
N HIS A 549 -45.71 -13.21 -0.05
CA HIS A 549 -46.21 -12.16 -0.94
C HIS A 549 -47.72 -11.93 -0.78
N GLN A 550 -48.51 -13.00 -0.71
CA GLN A 550 -49.95 -12.93 -0.57
C GLN A 550 -50.35 -12.33 0.80
N ASP A 551 -49.71 -12.78 1.89
CA ASP A 551 -49.96 -12.24 3.24
C ASP A 551 -49.67 -10.75 3.33
N LEU A 552 -48.59 -10.30 2.74
CA LEU A 552 -48.15 -8.90 2.78
C LEU A 552 -49.04 -8.00 1.91
N LEU A 553 -49.49 -8.47 0.76
CA LEU A 553 -50.49 -7.73 -0.02
C LEU A 553 -51.83 -7.61 0.71
N ALA A 554 -52.27 -8.70 1.36
CA ALA A 554 -53.56 -8.71 2.11
C ALA A 554 -53.53 -7.78 3.34
N ARG A 555 -52.34 -7.50 3.92
CA ARG A 555 -52.17 -6.54 5.06
C ARG A 555 -52.23 -5.10 4.63
N ASP A 556 -52.12 -4.79 3.35
CA ASP A 556 -52.15 -3.43 2.79
C ASP A 556 -51.19 -2.46 3.46
N GLY A 557 -49.98 -2.95 3.77
CA GLY A 557 -48.93 -2.22 4.48
C GLY A 557 -47.87 -1.61 3.52
N SER A 558 -46.70 -1.29 4.07
CA SER A 558 -45.59 -0.67 3.30
C SER A 558 -45.10 -1.53 2.14
N TYR A 559 -45.21 -2.87 2.27
CA TYR A 559 -44.89 -3.77 1.16
C TYR A 559 -45.90 -3.63 0.01
N ALA A 560 -47.19 -3.65 0.31
CA ALA A 560 -48.24 -3.53 -0.70
C ALA A 560 -48.22 -2.16 -1.40
N GLU A 561 -47.96 -1.08 -0.62
CA GLU A 561 -47.77 0.25 -1.17
C GLU A 561 -46.61 0.29 -2.20
N LEU A 562 -45.42 -0.21 -1.81
CA LEU A 562 -44.24 -0.22 -2.67
C LEU A 562 -44.43 -1.13 -3.88
N PHE A 563 -45.15 -2.26 -3.73
CA PHE A 563 -45.43 -3.17 -4.85
C PHE A 563 -46.32 -2.50 -5.91
N ARG A 564 -47.40 -1.83 -5.49
CA ARG A 564 -48.29 -1.10 -6.40
C ARG A 564 -47.57 0.05 -7.12
N GLU A 565 -46.76 0.81 -6.40
CA GLU A 565 -45.96 1.87 -7.03
C GLU A 565 -45.02 1.33 -8.12
N GLN A 566 -44.39 0.16 -7.89
CA GLN A 566 -43.53 -0.46 -8.89
C GLN A 566 -44.31 -1.03 -10.07
N GLU A 567 -45.44 -1.67 -9.85
CA GLU A 567 -46.28 -2.21 -10.88
C GLU A 567 -46.86 -1.11 -11.79
N GLU A 568 -47.28 0.02 -11.23
CA GLU A 568 -47.74 1.18 -11.99
C GLU A 568 -46.62 1.76 -12.88
N LEU A 569 -45.39 1.85 -12.36
CA LEU A 569 -44.23 2.32 -13.12
C LEU A 569 -43.83 1.35 -14.24
N GLU A 570 -43.87 0.06 -14.00
CA GLU A 570 -43.59 -0.97 -15.02
C GLU A 570 -44.65 -0.96 -16.12
N HIS A 571 -45.89 -0.85 -15.76
CA HIS A 571 -47.01 -0.77 -16.73
C HIS A 571 -46.92 0.51 -17.59
N PHE A 572 -46.58 1.65 -16.98
CA PHE A 572 -46.39 2.91 -17.71
C PHE A 572 -45.22 2.80 -18.70
N SER A 573 -44.13 2.18 -18.30
CA SER A 573 -42.95 1.98 -19.16
C SER A 573 -43.21 1.01 -20.34
N GLU A 574 -44.08 0.02 -20.16
CA GLU A 574 -44.50 -0.90 -21.23
C GLU A 574 -45.39 -0.20 -22.27
N ILE A 575 -46.28 0.69 -21.82
CA ILE A 575 -47.12 1.48 -22.70
C ILE A 575 -46.26 2.39 -23.59
N GLN A 576 -45.31 3.11 -22.98
CA GLN A 576 -44.38 3.99 -23.73
C GLN A 576 -43.56 3.23 -24.78
N ARG A 577 -43.02 2.04 -24.40
CA ARG A 577 -42.27 1.22 -25.36
C ARG A 577 -43.13 0.67 -26.51
N LYS A 578 -44.41 0.44 -26.29
CA LYS A 578 -45.32 0.06 -27.34
C LYS A 578 -45.64 1.25 -28.27
N GLU A 579 -45.81 2.43 -27.74
CA GLU A 579 -46.03 3.66 -28.50
C GLU A 579 -44.80 4.05 -29.34
N GLU A 580 -43.57 3.93 -28.77
CA GLU A 580 -42.31 4.16 -29.49
C GLU A 580 -42.12 3.19 -30.65
N LYS A 581 -42.42 1.88 -30.44
CA LYS A 581 -42.36 0.88 -31.54
C LYS A 581 -43.37 1.11 -32.65
N ILE A 582 -44.54 1.60 -32.32
CA ILE A 582 -45.56 1.96 -33.34
C ILE A 582 -45.09 3.19 -34.16
N HIS A 583 -44.43 4.15 -33.52
CA HIS A 583 -43.85 5.31 -34.18
C HIS A 583 -42.58 5.02 -34.99
N GLU A 584 -41.84 3.97 -34.69
CA GLU A 584 -40.68 3.51 -35.49
C GLU A 584 -41.10 2.65 -36.70
N GLU A 585 -42.31 2.05 -36.69
CA GLU A 585 -42.86 1.25 -37.79
C GLU A 585 -43.73 2.07 -38.79
N GLU A 586 -44.07 3.32 -38.47
CA GLU A 586 -44.65 4.32 -39.38
C GLU A 586 -43.55 5.23 -40.01
#